data_66fa16db798855e0da484827e3d42d89
#
_entry.id   66fa16db798855e0da484827e3d42d89
#
_cell.length_a   1.000
_cell.length_b   1.000
_cell.length_c   1.000
_cell.angle_alpha   90.00
_cell.angle_beta   90.00
_cell.angle_gamma   90.00
#
_symmetry.space_group_name_H-M   'P 1'
#
loop_
_entity.id
_entity.type
_entity.pdbx_description
1 polymer ?
#
loop_
_entity_poly.entity_id
_entity_poly.type
_entity_poly.pdbx_seq_one_letter_code
_entity_poly.pdbx_strand_id
1 'polypeptide(L)'
;LIFPLEIPVTVWEGDSVTLNSDLTEMKDDDVIQWRFWIENTLIAEINVTADRITVYDDVLDGRFRDRLKLDKQTGSLTITNITTEHDGEYKLEINSVENFFILFVF
;
A
#
# COMPACT_ATOMS: atom_id res chain seq x y z
N LEU A 1 19.57 -0.73 19.22
CA LEU A 1 18.13 -0.71 19.03
C LEU A 1 17.82 -0.19 17.62
N ILE A 2 17.19 -1.00 16.81
CA ILE A 2 16.86 -0.64 15.42
C ILE A 2 15.36 -0.44 15.34
N PHE A 3 14.97 0.74 14.90
CA PHE A 3 13.57 1.05 14.62
C PHE A 3 13.31 0.94 13.12
N PRO A 4 12.12 0.46 12.70
CA PRO A 4 11.75 0.50 11.29
C PRO A 4 11.81 1.95 10.80
N LEU A 5 12.38 2.14 9.62
CA LEU A 5 12.38 3.45 8.99
C LEU A 5 11.01 3.72 8.38
N GLU A 6 10.41 4.83 8.77
CA GLU A 6 9.17 5.30 8.15
C GLU A 6 9.51 6.29 7.05
N ILE A 7 8.99 6.04 5.85
CA ILE A 7 9.21 6.91 4.71
C ILE A 7 8.07 7.94 4.67
N PRO A 8 8.36 9.23 4.88
CA PRO A 8 7.31 10.25 4.80
C PRO A 8 6.95 10.55 3.35
N VAL A 9 5.66 10.62 3.10
CA VAL A 9 5.11 10.95 1.79
C VAL A 9 4.04 12.02 1.97
N THR A 10 4.13 13.07 1.18
CA THR A 10 3.21 14.21 1.26
C THR A 10 2.35 14.27 0.01
N VAL A 11 1.06 14.52 0.17
CA VAL A 11 0.11 14.61 -0.94
C VAL A 11 -0.97 15.63 -0.61
N TRP A 12 -1.52 16.28 -1.64
CA TRP A 12 -2.68 17.18 -1.52
C TRP A 12 -3.98 16.40 -1.68
N GLU A 13 -5.03 16.81 -0.97
CA GLU A 13 -6.36 16.27 -1.22
C GLU A 13 -6.71 16.36 -2.69
N GLY A 14 -7.34 15.31 -3.22
CA GLY A 14 -7.74 15.23 -4.62
C GLY A 14 -6.68 14.69 -5.55
N ASP A 15 -5.41 14.72 -5.15
CA ASP A 15 -4.33 14.17 -5.95
C ASP A 15 -4.19 12.67 -5.74
N SER A 16 -3.35 12.06 -6.57
CA SER A 16 -2.96 10.66 -6.43
C SER A 16 -1.56 10.56 -5.85
N VAL A 17 -1.29 9.48 -5.14
CA VAL A 17 0.03 9.20 -4.59
C VAL A 17 0.41 7.76 -4.89
N THR A 18 1.70 7.54 -5.16
CA THR A 18 2.23 6.18 -5.31
C THR A 18 3.22 5.92 -4.18
N LEU A 19 2.95 4.85 -3.42
CA LEU A 19 3.87 4.34 -2.42
C LEU A 19 4.76 3.31 -3.12
N ASN A 20 6.04 3.62 -3.21
CA ASN A 20 7.00 2.86 -4.03
C ASN A 20 7.53 1.66 -3.25
N SER A 21 7.42 0.48 -3.83
CA SER A 21 7.93 -0.75 -3.22
C SER A 21 9.45 -0.87 -3.27
N ASP A 22 10.12 -0.08 -4.11
CA ASP A 22 11.54 -0.18 -4.44
C ASP A 22 11.95 -1.50 -5.11
N LEU A 23 11.00 -2.27 -5.61
CA LEU A 23 11.29 -3.44 -6.42
C LEU A 23 11.33 -3.04 -7.89
N THR A 24 12.28 -3.61 -8.64
CA THR A 24 12.33 -3.44 -10.09
C THR A 24 11.41 -4.42 -10.80
N GLU A 25 11.22 -5.60 -10.21
CA GLU A 25 10.33 -6.63 -10.72
C GLU A 25 9.91 -7.59 -9.61
N MET A 26 8.79 -8.25 -9.81
CA MET A 26 8.29 -9.30 -8.94
C MET A 26 8.88 -10.65 -9.36
N LYS A 27 9.24 -11.47 -8.37
CA LYS A 27 9.72 -12.84 -8.60
C LYS A 27 8.58 -13.84 -8.49
N ASP A 28 8.80 -15.05 -9.01
CA ASP A 28 7.73 -16.06 -9.17
C ASP A 28 7.03 -16.47 -7.88
N ASP A 29 7.68 -16.35 -6.73
CA ASP A 29 7.10 -16.75 -5.44
C ASP A 29 6.84 -15.58 -4.51
N ASP A 30 6.89 -14.36 -5.02
CA ASP A 30 6.68 -13.19 -4.19
C ASP A 30 5.23 -13.05 -3.73
N VAL A 31 5.07 -12.64 -2.48
CA VAL A 31 3.81 -12.22 -1.91
C VAL A 31 3.98 -10.82 -1.34
N ILE A 32 3.17 -9.90 -1.83
CA ILE A 32 3.19 -8.52 -1.39
C ILE A 32 1.86 -8.20 -0.75
N GLN A 33 1.91 -7.62 0.46
CA GLN A 33 0.73 -7.19 1.18
C GLN A 33 0.88 -5.73 1.58
N TRP A 34 -0.16 -4.93 1.30
CA TRP A 34 -0.29 -3.56 1.75
C TRP A 34 -1.34 -3.49 2.84
N ARG A 35 -0.96 -2.88 3.97
CA ARG A 35 -1.86 -2.72 5.12
C ARG A 35 -1.93 -1.25 5.52
N PHE A 36 -3.12 -0.84 5.94
CA PHE A 36 -3.32 0.46 6.54
C PHE A 36 -3.30 0.31 8.05
N TRP A 37 -2.73 1.29 8.72
CA TRP A 37 -2.47 1.20 10.16
C TRP A 37 -3.71 0.97 11.01
N ILE A 38 -4.89 1.49 10.68
CA ILE A 38 -6.07 1.24 11.50
C ILE A 38 -6.31 -0.28 11.55
N GLU A 39 -6.08 -0.86 12.73
CA GLU A 39 -6.23 -2.29 13.00
C GLU A 39 -5.36 -3.19 12.10
N ASN A 40 -4.30 -2.64 11.52
CA ASN A 40 -3.40 -3.39 10.62
C ASN A 40 -4.19 -4.06 9.48
N THR A 41 -5.11 -3.33 8.89
CA THR A 41 -6.07 -3.86 7.92
C THR A 41 -5.42 -4.08 6.56
N LEU A 42 -5.56 -5.29 6.03
CA LEU A 42 -5.10 -5.62 4.67
C LEU A 42 -5.96 -4.89 3.65
N ILE A 43 -5.33 -4.09 2.79
CA ILE A 43 -6.05 -3.30 1.78
C ILE A 43 -5.75 -3.76 0.35
N ALA A 44 -4.59 -4.38 0.12
CA ALA A 44 -4.23 -4.88 -1.20
C ALA A 44 -3.19 -5.99 -1.09
N GLU A 45 -3.20 -6.92 -2.05
CA GLU A 45 -2.29 -8.06 -2.04
C GLU A 45 -1.98 -8.51 -3.45
N ILE A 46 -0.73 -8.89 -3.68
CA ILE A 46 -0.31 -9.61 -4.89
C ILE A 46 0.29 -10.94 -4.45
N ASN A 47 -0.21 -12.02 -5.02
CA ASN A 47 0.36 -13.35 -4.89
C ASN A 47 0.78 -13.82 -6.28
N VAL A 48 2.07 -13.79 -6.56
CA VAL A 48 2.59 -14.10 -7.89
C VAL A 48 2.38 -15.56 -8.24
N THR A 49 2.60 -16.48 -7.29
CA THR A 49 2.39 -17.91 -7.50
C THR A 49 0.95 -18.23 -7.92
N ALA A 50 -0.03 -17.56 -7.31
CA ALA A 50 -1.44 -17.75 -7.62
C ALA A 50 -1.92 -16.88 -8.78
N ASP A 51 -1.04 -16.04 -9.34
CA ASP A 51 -1.37 -15.06 -10.38
C ASP A 51 -2.60 -14.22 -9.99
N ARG A 52 -2.58 -13.72 -8.75
CA ARG A 52 -3.74 -13.02 -8.20
C ARG A 52 -3.36 -11.66 -7.64
N ILE A 53 -4.12 -10.65 -8.06
CA ILE A 53 -4.08 -9.30 -7.50
C ILE A 53 -5.44 -9.05 -6.85
N THR A 54 -5.43 -8.68 -5.58
CA THR A 54 -6.66 -8.39 -4.85
C THR A 54 -6.58 -7.02 -4.21
N VAL A 55 -7.61 -6.21 -4.41
CA VAL A 55 -7.82 -4.97 -3.65
C VAL A 55 -9.11 -5.13 -2.84
N TYR A 56 -9.07 -4.65 -1.60
CA TYR A 56 -10.18 -4.85 -0.66
C TYR A 56 -10.97 -3.56 -0.53
N ASP A 57 -12.02 -3.45 -1.32
CA ASP A 57 -12.83 -2.23 -1.42
C ASP A 57 -13.73 -1.99 -0.22
N ASP A 58 -14.10 -3.05 0.50
CA ASP A 58 -15.11 -2.97 1.56
C ASP A 58 -14.53 -2.73 2.96
N VAL A 59 -13.21 -2.85 3.12
CA VAL A 59 -12.58 -2.66 4.42
C VAL A 59 -12.67 -1.20 4.86
N LEU A 60 -12.66 -0.98 6.17
CA LEU A 60 -12.67 0.36 6.77
C LEU A 60 -13.81 1.23 6.20
N ASP A 61 -15.02 0.66 6.13
CA ASP A 61 -16.22 1.34 5.63
C ASP A 61 -16.09 1.85 4.20
N GLY A 62 -15.33 1.13 3.35
CA GLY A 62 -15.17 1.50 1.95
C GLY A 62 -14.21 2.66 1.71
N ARG A 63 -13.34 2.95 2.69
CA ARG A 63 -12.42 4.09 2.63
C ARG A 63 -11.54 4.11 1.38
N PHE A 64 -11.19 2.93 0.86
CA PHE A 64 -10.33 2.77 -0.32
C PHE A 64 -11.08 2.33 -1.57
N ARG A 65 -12.40 2.32 -1.53
CA ARG A 65 -13.20 1.84 -2.67
C ARG A 65 -12.89 2.62 -3.93
N ASP A 66 -12.60 1.88 -5.01
CA ASP A 66 -12.29 2.43 -6.34
C ASP A 66 -11.09 3.37 -6.38
N ARG A 67 -10.21 3.31 -5.38
CA ARG A 67 -9.07 4.22 -5.25
C ARG A 67 -7.71 3.55 -5.34
N LEU A 68 -7.66 2.22 -5.26
CA LEU A 68 -6.39 1.49 -5.20
C LEU A 68 -6.02 0.90 -6.55
N LYS A 69 -4.74 1.08 -6.91
CA LYS A 69 -4.13 0.43 -8.06
C LYS A 69 -2.80 -0.17 -7.66
N LEU A 70 -2.60 -1.43 -7.99
CA LEU A 70 -1.34 -2.11 -7.77
C LEU A 70 -0.60 -2.26 -9.10
N ASP A 71 0.68 -1.90 -9.09
CA ASP A 71 1.56 -2.18 -10.22
C ASP A 71 1.90 -3.67 -10.23
N LYS A 72 1.51 -4.36 -11.29
CA LYS A 72 1.74 -5.79 -11.45
C LYS A 72 3.21 -6.16 -11.44
N GLN A 73 4.05 -5.26 -11.91
CA GLN A 73 5.47 -5.51 -12.13
C GLN A 73 6.29 -5.26 -10.88
N THR A 74 5.95 -4.23 -10.12
CA THR A 74 6.73 -3.79 -8.96
C THR A 74 6.02 -3.99 -7.63
N GLY A 75 4.70 -4.10 -7.65
CA GLY A 75 3.90 -4.17 -6.43
C GLY A 75 3.69 -2.83 -5.74
N SER A 76 4.09 -1.72 -6.36
CA SER A 76 3.84 -0.39 -5.80
C SER A 76 2.35 -0.08 -5.77
N LEU A 77 1.93 0.64 -4.73
CA LEU A 77 0.52 0.98 -4.50
C LEU A 77 0.25 2.43 -4.88
N THR A 78 -0.74 2.65 -5.73
CA THR A 78 -1.24 3.99 -6.04
C THR A 78 -2.60 4.16 -5.41
N ILE A 79 -2.79 5.28 -4.70
CA ILE A 79 -4.06 5.68 -4.11
C ILE A 79 -4.50 6.93 -4.85
N THR A 80 -5.68 6.86 -5.47
CA THR A 80 -6.21 7.97 -6.27
C THR A 80 -7.22 8.78 -5.48
N ASN A 81 -7.40 10.04 -5.88
CA ASN A 81 -8.38 10.94 -5.32
C ASN A 81 -8.33 10.96 -3.78
N ILE A 82 -7.17 11.31 -3.24
CA ILE A 82 -6.86 11.28 -1.82
C ILE A 82 -7.78 12.21 -1.02
N THR A 83 -8.19 11.73 0.16
CA THR A 83 -8.90 12.53 1.15
C THR A 83 -8.14 12.50 2.48
N THR A 84 -8.56 13.31 3.45
CA THR A 84 -7.95 13.30 4.78
C THR A 84 -8.07 11.95 5.49
N GLU A 85 -9.03 11.11 5.11
CA GLU A 85 -9.21 9.78 5.68
C GLU A 85 -8.08 8.82 5.31
N HIS A 86 -7.28 9.14 4.29
CA HIS A 86 -6.16 8.30 3.84
C HIS A 86 -4.85 8.65 4.54
N ASP A 87 -4.82 9.70 5.34
CA ASP A 87 -3.68 10.11 6.15
C ASP A 87 -3.34 9.01 7.16
N GLY A 88 -2.05 8.72 7.33
CA GLY A 88 -1.61 7.77 8.32
C GLY A 88 -0.52 6.82 7.83
N GLU A 89 -0.32 5.75 8.58
CA GLU A 89 0.74 4.80 8.32
C GLU A 89 0.28 3.66 7.40
N TYR A 90 1.14 3.32 6.45
CA TYR A 90 0.96 2.17 5.56
C TYR A 90 2.13 1.22 5.74
N LYS A 91 1.83 -0.07 5.80
CA LYS A 91 2.84 -1.11 5.90
C LYS A 91 2.86 -1.93 4.62
N LEU A 92 4.05 -2.09 4.07
CA LEU A 92 4.31 -2.97 2.94
C LEU A 92 5.04 -4.21 3.47
N GLU A 93 4.49 -5.38 3.26
CA GLU A 93 5.17 -6.63 3.52
C GLU A 93 5.54 -7.31 2.19
N ILE A 94 6.83 -7.56 2.02
CA ILE A 94 7.35 -8.33 0.89
C ILE A 94 7.95 -9.61 1.46
N ASN A 95 7.26 -10.73 1.31
CA ASN A 95 7.73 -12.02 1.82
C ASN A 95 8.15 -11.94 3.30
N SER A 96 7.34 -11.29 4.13
CA SER A 96 7.56 -11.07 5.56
C SER A 96 8.60 -10.01 5.93
N VAL A 97 9.18 -9.32 4.95
CA VAL A 97 10.01 -8.13 5.22
C VAL A 97 9.11 -6.90 5.21
N GLU A 98 9.17 -6.12 6.27
CA GLU A 98 8.27 -4.99 6.48
C GLU A 98 8.93 -3.66 6.12
N ASN A 99 8.17 -2.81 5.45
CA ASN A 99 8.54 -1.42 5.17
C ASN A 99 7.35 -0.53 5.56
N PHE A 100 7.65 0.68 6.05
CA PHE A 100 6.62 1.58 6.55
C PHE A 100 6.65 2.91 5.81
N PHE A 101 5.46 3.41 5.52
CA PHE A 101 5.25 4.73 4.93
C PHE A 101 4.33 5.53 5.84
N ILE A 102 4.57 6.81 5.99
CA ILE A 102 3.61 7.68 6.65
C ILE A 102 3.13 8.72 5.64
N LEU A 103 1.83 8.73 5.40
CA LEU A 103 1.21 9.63 4.45
C LEU A 103 0.64 10.84 5.16
N PHE A 104 1.10 12.02 4.74
CA PHE A 104 0.59 13.30 5.21
C PHE A 104 -0.29 13.90 4.12
N VAL A 105 -1.56 14.12 4.42
CA VAL A 105 -2.53 14.68 3.48
C VAL A 105 -2.79 16.14 3.84
N PHE A 106 -2.66 17.01 2.87
CA PHE A 106 -2.89 18.44 3.05
C PHE A 106 -4.03 19.00 2.21
#